data_f1909e03421fa9dc486c8bf92425b716
#
_entry.id   f1909e03421fa9dc486c8bf92425b716
#
_cell.length_a   1.000
_cell.length_b   1.000
_cell.length_c   1.000
_cell.angle_alpha   90.00
_cell.angle_beta   90.00
_cell.angle_gamma   90.00
#
_symmetry.space_group_name_H-M   'P 1'
#
loop_
_entity.id
_entity.type
_entity.pdbx_description
1 polymer ?
#
loop_
_entity_poly.entity_id
_entity_poly.type
_entity_poly.pdbx_seq_one_letter_code
_entity_poly.pdbx_strand_id
1 'polypeptide(L)'
;MKYKYEISINHKLTTYKGDTYPNCDLFLFCVGGYTWAYTGSTDEVRLELSGMAQRQTIIFSPAALERSEISNEAKGDKAQIKCNLDLEPINSFRSLSYNDSMKVIVIRLRNKELEILLFGKAEGVDYDLEKGQATLSVCSMAGVFSSSLPQRTFSAGCSHSLGDFYCGVLKDSYSLTLKLSECQIAGNNLWLTHPLLANKPNGYYNGGVCKAGANSAFIVNHTGSKIQLLNPFYALRNADISSVKIEIGCDKSIETCKNKFSNSLNYGGFPFVPNINPMLKGF
;
A
#
# COMPACT_ATOMS: atom_id res chain seq x y z
N MET A 1 2.45 15.77 -10.60
CA MET A 1 1.93 15.15 -11.83
C MET A 1 1.79 13.64 -11.60
N LYS A 2 0.61 13.05 -11.80
CA LYS A 2 0.38 11.61 -11.59
C LYS A 2 0.55 10.88 -12.93
N TYR A 3 1.45 9.93 -13.01
CA TYR A 3 1.62 9.09 -14.19
C TYR A 3 1.12 7.67 -13.89
N LYS A 4 0.37 7.08 -14.82
CA LYS A 4 -0.13 5.71 -14.72
C LYS A 4 0.81 4.79 -15.53
N TYR A 5 1.91 4.30 -14.90
CA TYR A 5 2.85 3.42 -15.58
C TYR A 5 3.29 2.27 -14.65
N GLU A 6 3.28 1.07 -15.18
CA GLU A 6 4.04 -0.06 -14.62
C GLU A 6 5.47 0.02 -15.17
N ILE A 7 6.42 0.31 -14.30
CA ILE A 7 7.84 0.28 -14.66
C ILE A 7 8.31 -1.15 -14.53
N SER A 8 8.48 -1.83 -15.66
CA SER A 8 9.14 -3.12 -15.70
C SER A 8 10.66 -2.93 -15.60
N ILE A 9 11.28 -3.58 -14.63
CA ILE A 9 12.71 -3.40 -14.26
C ILE A 9 13.69 -3.92 -15.33
N ASN A 10 13.21 -4.63 -16.33
CA ASN A 10 14.04 -5.20 -17.39
C ASN A 10 14.44 -4.22 -18.51
N HIS A 11 14.16 -2.92 -18.34
CA HIS A 11 14.46 -1.93 -19.37
C HIS A 11 15.80 -1.25 -19.12
N LYS A 12 16.68 -1.27 -20.13
CA LYS A 12 17.88 -0.44 -20.14
C LYS A 12 17.47 1.03 -20.08
N LEU A 13 17.80 1.70 -18.98
CA LEU A 13 17.73 3.14 -18.87
C LEU A 13 18.77 3.77 -19.78
N THR A 14 18.39 4.54 -20.78
CA THR A 14 19.32 4.86 -21.88
C THR A 14 19.40 6.32 -22.16
N THR A 15 19.29 7.29 -21.58
CA THR A 15 19.80 8.63 -21.89
C THR A 15 19.08 9.79 -21.16
N TYR A 16 19.88 10.64 -20.58
CA TYR A 16 19.53 11.98 -20.12
C TYR A 16 19.66 12.98 -21.28
N LYS A 17 18.67 13.86 -21.47
CA LYS A 17 18.74 14.99 -22.39
C LYS A 17 18.85 16.29 -21.59
N GLY A 18 20.05 16.76 -21.35
CA GLY A 18 20.35 18.05 -20.76
C GLY A 18 21.80 18.40 -21.03
N ASP A 19 22.10 19.69 -21.09
CA ASP A 19 23.46 20.20 -21.40
C ASP A 19 24.44 20.01 -20.22
N THR A 20 23.91 19.92 -18.99
CA THR A 20 24.65 19.67 -17.75
C THR A 20 24.04 18.49 -17.02
N TYR A 21 24.88 17.52 -16.64
CA TYR A 21 24.43 16.31 -15.93
C TYR A 21 24.54 16.52 -14.42
N PRO A 22 23.42 16.64 -13.69
CA PRO A 22 23.49 16.69 -12.25
C PRO A 22 23.94 15.34 -11.70
N ASN A 23 24.85 15.39 -10.71
CA ASN A 23 25.08 14.21 -9.85
C ASN A 23 24.01 14.23 -8.77
N CYS A 24 22.97 13.43 -8.93
CA CYS A 24 21.84 13.43 -8.00
C CYS A 24 21.22 12.05 -7.87
N ASP A 25 20.50 11.86 -6.77
CA ASP A 25 19.66 10.71 -6.58
C ASP A 25 18.24 11.02 -7.10
N LEU A 26 17.65 10.04 -7.77
CA LEU A 26 16.31 10.07 -8.34
C LEU A 26 15.44 9.05 -7.62
N PHE A 27 14.24 9.44 -7.25
CA PHE A 27 13.33 8.63 -6.44
C PHE A 27 12.04 8.37 -7.21
N LEU A 28 11.67 7.11 -7.35
CA LEU A 28 10.38 6.68 -7.88
C LEU A 28 9.58 5.99 -6.80
N PHE A 29 8.36 6.45 -6.61
CA PHE A 29 7.39 5.86 -5.68
C PHE A 29 6.19 5.35 -6.46
N CYS A 30 5.89 4.06 -6.34
CA CYS A 30 4.82 3.43 -7.10
C CYS A 30 3.80 2.79 -6.16
N VAL A 31 2.52 3.18 -6.28
CA VAL A 31 1.41 2.66 -5.49
C VAL A 31 0.18 2.52 -6.36
N GLY A 32 -0.46 1.36 -6.39
CA GLY A 32 -1.77 1.16 -7.01
C GLY A 32 -1.87 1.62 -8.47
N GLY A 33 -0.76 1.55 -9.25
CA GLY A 33 -0.68 2.01 -10.63
C GLY A 33 -0.37 3.51 -10.78
N TYR A 34 -0.17 4.24 -9.69
CA TYR A 34 0.33 5.61 -9.71
C TYR A 34 1.83 5.63 -9.44
N THR A 35 2.53 6.54 -10.12
CA THR A 35 3.97 6.74 -9.94
C THR A 35 4.26 8.21 -9.73
N TRP A 36 5.05 8.50 -8.70
CA TRP A 36 5.61 9.81 -8.43
C TRP A 36 7.12 9.75 -8.61
N ALA A 37 7.66 10.74 -9.30
CA ALA A 37 9.07 10.84 -9.63
C ALA A 37 9.64 12.14 -9.07
N TYR A 38 10.62 12.05 -8.19
CA TYR A 38 11.27 13.20 -7.55
C TYR A 38 12.78 13.11 -7.62
N THR A 39 13.43 14.26 -7.53
CA THR A 39 14.88 14.39 -7.46
C THR A 39 15.28 15.28 -6.29
N GLY A 40 16.40 14.97 -5.66
CA GLY A 40 17.05 15.84 -4.69
C GLY A 40 17.82 17.02 -5.33
N SER A 41 17.86 17.11 -6.67
CA SER A 41 18.42 18.25 -7.38
C SER A 41 17.49 19.46 -7.34
N THR A 42 18.04 20.65 -7.51
CA THR A 42 17.27 21.90 -7.67
C THR A 42 16.53 21.97 -9.01
N ASP A 43 17.03 21.25 -10.02
CA ASP A 43 16.49 21.27 -11.37
C ASP A 43 15.74 19.98 -11.69
N GLU A 44 14.74 20.11 -12.59
CA GLU A 44 13.98 18.98 -13.12
C GLU A 44 14.89 18.07 -13.95
N VAL A 45 14.79 16.77 -13.72
CA VAL A 45 15.55 15.74 -14.47
C VAL A 45 14.60 14.94 -15.34
N ARG A 46 14.91 14.82 -16.63
CA ARG A 46 14.12 14.07 -17.62
C ARG A 46 14.88 12.84 -18.08
N LEU A 47 14.29 11.67 -17.88
CA LEU A 47 14.85 10.41 -18.36
C LEU A 47 13.96 9.80 -19.42
N GLU A 48 14.56 9.39 -20.53
CA GLU A 48 13.90 8.60 -21.57
C GLU A 48 14.16 7.09 -21.32
N LEU A 49 13.08 6.32 -21.19
CA LEU A 49 13.16 4.87 -21.12
C LEU A 49 13.11 4.30 -22.53
N SER A 50 14.17 3.60 -22.95
CA SER A 50 14.21 2.88 -24.22
C SER A 50 14.03 1.38 -23.98
N GLY A 51 13.18 0.73 -24.78
CA GLY A 51 12.97 -0.73 -24.70
C GLY A 51 11.54 -1.20 -24.91
N MET A 52 10.59 -0.29 -25.01
CA MET A 52 9.21 -0.59 -25.44
C MET A 52 8.89 0.00 -26.81
N ALA A 53 7.80 -0.48 -27.43
CA ALA A 53 7.29 0.05 -28.71
C ALA A 53 7.01 1.56 -28.69
N GLN A 54 6.96 2.18 -27.50
CA GLN A 54 6.82 3.61 -27.30
C GLN A 54 7.91 4.12 -26.34
N ARG A 55 8.59 5.19 -26.73
CA ARG A 55 9.52 5.91 -25.87
C ARG A 55 8.72 6.58 -24.77
N GLN A 56 9.05 6.31 -23.50
CA GLN A 56 8.44 6.95 -22.35
C GLN A 56 9.44 7.88 -21.69
N THR A 57 9.02 9.13 -21.44
CA THR A 57 9.82 10.10 -20.69
C THR A 57 9.29 10.20 -19.28
N ILE A 58 10.14 9.96 -18.29
CA ILE A 58 9.82 10.23 -16.88
C ILE A 58 10.45 11.57 -16.51
N ILE A 59 9.65 12.42 -15.91
CA ILE A 59 10.06 13.74 -15.41
C ILE A 59 10.16 13.65 -13.89
N PHE A 60 11.37 13.88 -13.37
CA PHE A 60 11.64 13.94 -11.93
C PHE A 60 11.56 15.39 -11.48
N SER A 61 10.58 15.70 -10.66
CA SER A 61 10.38 17.04 -10.11
C SER A 61 11.29 17.27 -8.90
N PRO A 62 11.87 18.48 -8.74
CA PRO A 62 12.65 18.84 -7.56
C PRO A 62 11.81 18.70 -6.28
N ALA A 63 12.40 18.08 -5.26
CA ALA A 63 11.79 17.99 -3.94
C ALA A 63 12.89 17.87 -2.86
N ALA A 64 12.59 18.35 -1.66
CA ALA A 64 13.48 18.19 -0.52
C ALA A 64 13.47 16.73 -0.04
N LEU A 65 14.32 15.93 -0.64
CA LEU A 65 14.49 14.50 -0.38
C LEU A 65 15.95 14.21 -0.08
N GLU A 66 16.18 13.53 1.04
CA GLU A 66 17.49 13.04 1.43
C GLU A 66 17.36 11.56 1.77
N ARG A 67 18.31 10.75 1.33
CA ARG A 67 18.39 9.36 1.79
C ARG A 67 19.58 9.15 2.71
N SER A 68 19.43 8.19 3.62
CA SER A 68 20.56 7.64 4.38
C SER A 68 21.51 6.85 3.47
N GLU A 69 22.65 6.48 4.01
CA GLU A 69 23.43 5.40 3.41
C GLU A 69 22.61 4.12 3.35
N ILE A 70 22.86 3.29 2.33
CA ILE A 70 22.19 2.01 2.17
C ILE A 70 22.97 1.00 3.01
N SER A 71 22.32 0.49 4.05
CA SER A 71 22.93 -0.54 4.90
C SER A 71 22.70 -1.92 4.28
N ASN A 72 23.79 -2.68 4.15
CA ASN A 72 23.73 -4.07 3.71
C ASN A 72 23.45 -4.97 4.92
N GLU A 73 22.23 -5.46 5.04
CA GLU A 73 21.85 -6.40 6.09
C GLU A 73 21.59 -7.79 5.52
N ALA A 74 21.73 -8.82 6.35
CA ALA A 74 21.46 -10.22 5.95
C ALA A 74 20.02 -10.46 5.46
N LYS A 75 19.08 -9.60 5.87
CA LYS A 75 17.67 -9.64 5.44
C LYS A 75 17.35 -8.75 4.25
N GLY A 76 18.35 -8.15 3.63
CA GLY A 76 18.22 -7.20 2.51
C GLY A 76 18.64 -5.79 2.89
N ASP A 77 19.01 -5.03 1.88
CA ASP A 77 19.47 -3.66 2.05
C ASP A 77 18.35 -2.77 2.55
N LYS A 78 18.68 -1.83 3.44
CA LYS A 78 17.74 -0.85 3.98
C LYS A 78 18.23 0.57 3.75
N ALA A 79 17.30 1.46 3.56
CA ALA A 79 17.54 2.90 3.51
C ALA A 79 16.39 3.66 4.17
N GLN A 80 16.71 4.85 4.66
CA GLN A 80 15.73 5.82 5.13
C GLN A 80 15.70 6.99 4.15
N ILE A 81 14.51 7.43 3.79
CA ILE A 81 14.29 8.60 2.93
C ILE A 81 13.58 9.66 3.75
N LYS A 82 14.25 10.78 3.98
CA LYS A 82 13.66 11.96 4.63
C LYS A 82 13.04 12.86 3.58
N CYS A 83 11.86 13.35 3.86
CA CYS A 83 11.10 14.24 2.96
C CYS A 83 10.13 15.13 3.74
N ASN A 84 9.52 16.10 3.05
CA ASN A 84 8.47 16.93 3.64
C ASN A 84 7.19 16.10 3.86
N LEU A 85 6.44 16.44 4.92
CA LEU A 85 5.16 15.80 5.27
C LEU A 85 4.11 15.90 4.15
N ASP A 86 4.11 16.99 3.40
CA ASP A 86 3.12 17.27 2.35
C ASP A 86 3.43 16.57 1.01
N LEU A 87 4.53 15.84 0.94
CA LEU A 87 4.89 15.13 -0.28
C LEU A 87 3.90 14.00 -0.57
N GLU A 88 3.41 13.93 -1.82
CA GLU A 88 2.35 12.99 -2.22
C GLU A 88 2.61 11.51 -1.87
N PRO A 89 3.80 10.93 -2.03
CA PRO A 89 4.05 9.56 -1.60
C PRO A 89 3.74 9.32 -0.13
N ILE A 90 3.99 10.30 0.75
CA ILE A 90 3.72 10.20 2.19
C ILE A 90 2.22 10.24 2.47
N ASN A 91 1.47 11.14 1.83
CA ASN A 91 0.02 11.20 1.95
C ASN A 91 -0.65 9.92 1.44
N SER A 92 -0.17 9.39 0.32
CA SER A 92 -0.64 8.12 -0.23
C SER A 92 -0.32 6.94 0.68
N PHE A 93 0.85 6.94 1.35
CA PHE A 93 1.21 5.89 2.31
C PHE A 93 0.25 5.82 3.49
N ARG A 94 -0.25 6.96 3.99
CA ARG A 94 -1.26 7.02 5.06
C ARG A 94 -2.58 6.34 4.69
N SER A 95 -2.91 6.29 3.41
CA SER A 95 -4.16 5.72 2.91
C SER A 95 -4.01 4.35 2.26
N LEU A 96 -2.84 3.71 2.37
CA LEU A 96 -2.65 2.35 1.87
C LEU A 96 -3.55 1.37 2.59
N SER A 97 -4.15 0.47 1.83
CA SER A 97 -4.83 -0.67 2.40
C SER A 97 -3.84 -1.75 2.80
N TYR A 98 -4.27 -2.69 3.62
CA TYR A 98 -3.46 -3.82 4.09
C TYR A 98 -2.77 -4.61 2.97
N ASN A 99 -3.37 -4.67 1.78
CA ASN A 99 -2.84 -5.42 0.64
C ASN A 99 -2.01 -4.56 -0.32
N ASP A 100 -1.99 -3.25 -0.14
CA ASP A 100 -1.23 -2.35 -1.01
C ASP A 100 0.18 -2.16 -0.45
N SER A 101 1.15 -2.11 -1.33
CA SER A 101 2.53 -1.83 -0.96
C SER A 101 3.08 -0.71 -1.83
N MET A 102 3.77 0.23 -1.21
CA MET A 102 4.52 1.25 -1.93
C MET A 102 5.88 0.67 -2.33
N LYS A 103 6.11 0.55 -3.63
CA LYS A 103 7.43 0.23 -4.18
C LYS A 103 8.25 1.51 -4.31
N VAL A 104 9.51 1.43 -3.95
CA VAL A 104 10.45 2.55 -4.00
C VAL A 104 11.67 2.14 -4.79
N ILE A 105 12.03 2.95 -5.78
CA ILE A 105 13.24 2.76 -6.57
C ILE A 105 14.11 4.01 -6.39
N VAL A 106 15.33 3.79 -5.96
CA VAL A 106 16.34 4.86 -5.86
C VAL A 106 17.39 4.64 -6.94
N ILE A 107 17.56 5.65 -7.78
CA ILE A 107 18.48 5.62 -8.92
C ILE A 107 19.49 6.75 -8.72
N ARG A 108 20.76 6.46 -8.89
CA ARG A 108 21.82 7.46 -8.94
C ARG A 108 22.11 7.83 -10.38
N LEU A 109 22.06 9.12 -10.66
CA LEU A 109 22.56 9.69 -11.90
C LEU A 109 23.93 10.29 -11.64
N ARG A 110 24.97 9.76 -12.26
CA ARG A 110 26.34 10.26 -12.15
C ARG A 110 27.06 10.11 -13.48
N ASN A 111 27.69 11.21 -13.96
CA ASN A 111 28.47 11.19 -15.21
C ASN A 111 27.76 10.55 -16.41
N LYS A 112 26.46 10.83 -16.59
CA LYS A 112 25.60 10.23 -17.63
C LYS A 112 25.23 8.74 -17.41
N GLU A 113 25.71 8.15 -16.36
CA GLU A 113 25.38 6.77 -16.02
C GLU A 113 24.27 6.72 -14.96
N LEU A 114 23.41 5.74 -15.13
CA LEU A 114 22.31 5.47 -14.20
C LEU A 114 22.58 4.17 -13.48
N GLU A 115 22.63 4.25 -12.17
CA GLU A 115 22.80 3.11 -11.29
C GLU A 115 21.57 2.95 -10.40
N ILE A 116 20.96 1.78 -10.40
CA ILE A 116 19.88 1.47 -9.43
C ILE A 116 20.54 1.11 -8.11
N LEU A 117 20.42 1.99 -7.12
CA LEU A 117 20.97 1.80 -5.80
C LEU A 117 20.10 0.92 -4.91
N LEU A 118 18.77 1.07 -5.01
CA LEU A 118 17.81 0.34 -4.19
C LEU A 118 16.53 0.12 -4.99
N PHE A 119 16.09 -1.12 -5.00
CA PHE A 119 14.73 -1.49 -5.38
C PHE A 119 14.07 -2.14 -4.18
N GLY A 120 13.12 -1.45 -3.59
CA GLY A 120 12.57 -1.82 -2.31
C GLY A 120 11.08 -1.58 -2.16
N LYS A 121 10.62 -1.87 -0.97
CA LYS A 121 9.27 -1.65 -0.48
C LYS A 121 9.34 -0.76 0.75
N ALA A 122 8.45 0.22 0.84
CA ALA A 122 8.27 0.99 2.06
C ALA A 122 7.67 0.12 3.16
N GLU A 123 8.31 0.10 4.33
CA GLU A 123 7.88 -0.66 5.51
C GLU A 123 7.09 0.20 6.48
N GLY A 124 7.46 1.47 6.62
CA GLY A 124 6.85 2.39 7.55
C GLY A 124 7.25 3.83 7.30
N VAL A 125 6.50 4.75 7.89
CA VAL A 125 6.79 6.18 7.89
C VAL A 125 6.73 6.70 9.31
N ASP A 126 7.79 7.37 9.74
CA ASP A 126 7.85 8.12 10.97
C ASP A 126 7.57 9.60 10.68
N TYR A 127 6.65 10.21 11.41
CA TYR A 127 6.20 11.58 11.21
C TYR A 127 6.73 12.50 12.31
N ASP A 128 7.58 13.45 11.95
CA ASP A 128 8.04 14.53 12.81
C ASP A 128 7.20 15.78 12.52
N LEU A 129 6.12 15.96 13.27
CA LEU A 129 5.19 17.07 13.08
C LEU A 129 5.80 18.42 13.49
N GLU A 130 6.76 18.44 14.41
CA GLU A 130 7.42 19.66 14.86
C GLU A 130 8.33 20.23 13.77
N LYS A 131 9.04 19.35 13.04
CA LYS A 131 9.92 19.74 11.93
C LYS A 131 9.22 19.76 10.57
N GLY A 132 7.96 19.31 10.48
CA GLY A 132 7.27 19.20 9.20
C GLY A 132 7.90 18.16 8.27
N GLN A 133 8.52 17.12 8.81
CA GLN A 133 9.27 16.10 8.07
C GLN A 133 8.69 14.71 8.28
N ALA A 134 8.90 13.85 7.31
CA ALA A 134 8.63 12.42 7.39
C ALA A 134 9.88 11.62 7.02
N THR A 135 10.07 10.48 7.68
CA THR A 135 11.13 9.53 7.38
C THR A 135 10.52 8.22 6.92
N LEU A 136 10.70 7.89 5.65
CA LEU A 136 10.22 6.65 5.05
C LEU A 136 11.30 5.57 5.18
N SER A 137 10.99 4.48 5.87
CA SER A 137 11.86 3.30 5.96
C SER A 137 11.59 2.37 4.77
N VAL A 138 12.64 2.06 4.01
CA VAL A 138 12.57 1.23 2.81
C VAL A 138 13.47 0.02 2.97
N CYS A 139 12.93 -1.18 2.69
CA CYS A 139 13.67 -2.44 2.66
C CYS A 139 13.73 -2.97 1.22
N SER A 140 14.89 -3.50 0.85
CA SER A 140 15.10 -4.11 -0.48
C SER A 140 14.14 -5.27 -0.73
N MET A 141 13.67 -5.41 -1.97
CA MET A 141 12.90 -6.57 -2.41
C MET A 141 13.71 -7.88 -2.35
N ALA A 142 15.04 -7.83 -2.25
CA ALA A 142 15.87 -9.02 -2.07
C ALA A 142 15.53 -9.80 -0.79
N GLY A 143 15.06 -9.12 0.26
CA GLY A 143 14.57 -9.74 1.49
C GLY A 143 13.36 -10.67 1.31
N VAL A 144 12.58 -10.48 0.24
CA VAL A 144 11.46 -11.37 -0.11
C VAL A 144 11.95 -12.77 -0.49
N PHE A 145 13.13 -12.85 -1.11
CA PHE A 145 13.75 -14.13 -1.48
C PHE A 145 14.40 -14.86 -0.31
N SER A 146 14.65 -14.17 0.81
CA SER A 146 15.19 -14.77 2.04
C SER A 146 14.10 -15.28 2.98
N SER A 147 12.82 -15.13 2.63
CA SER A 147 11.72 -15.69 3.42
C SER A 147 11.76 -17.21 3.41
N SER A 148 11.60 -17.82 4.60
CA SER A 148 11.56 -19.29 4.72
C SER A 148 10.38 -19.87 3.95
N LEU A 149 10.63 -20.91 3.17
CA LEU A 149 9.60 -21.73 2.53
C LEU A 149 9.39 -23.02 3.38
N PRO A 150 8.16 -23.50 3.52
CA PRO A 150 6.91 -23.01 2.96
C PRO A 150 6.34 -21.82 3.75
N GLN A 151 5.76 -20.87 3.05
CA GLN A 151 5.08 -19.71 3.66
C GLN A 151 3.72 -20.10 4.29
N ARG A 152 3.17 -21.24 3.91
CA ARG A 152 1.91 -21.76 4.47
C ARG A 152 2.21 -22.63 5.68
N THR A 153 1.67 -22.25 6.82
CA THR A 153 1.71 -23.04 8.05
C THR A 153 0.37 -23.71 8.29
N PHE A 154 0.39 -24.86 8.98
CA PHE A 154 -0.82 -25.49 9.49
C PHE A 154 -1.36 -24.65 10.65
N SER A 155 -2.32 -23.79 10.36
CA SER A 155 -2.97 -22.91 11.33
C SER A 155 -4.48 -23.06 11.26
N ALA A 156 -5.17 -22.77 12.36
CA ALA A 156 -6.64 -22.79 12.38
C ALA A 156 -7.24 -21.72 11.45
N GLY A 157 -6.55 -20.60 11.24
CA GLY A 157 -6.99 -19.51 10.38
C GLY A 157 -6.76 -19.78 8.89
N CYS A 158 -7.64 -19.25 8.04
CA CYS A 158 -7.54 -19.37 6.59
C CYS A 158 -6.31 -18.62 6.07
N SER A 159 -5.48 -19.28 5.25
CA SER A 159 -4.29 -18.69 4.63
C SER A 159 -4.60 -17.88 3.36
N HIS A 160 -5.81 -18.00 2.78
CA HIS A 160 -6.19 -17.31 1.55
C HIS A 160 -6.48 -15.83 1.81
N SER A 161 -6.21 -14.97 0.84
CA SER A 161 -6.70 -13.60 0.85
C SER A 161 -8.16 -13.56 0.39
N LEU A 162 -8.98 -12.72 1.02
CA LEU A 162 -10.39 -12.61 0.63
C LEU A 162 -10.50 -12.19 -0.85
N GLY A 163 -11.18 -13.01 -1.63
CA GLY A 163 -11.39 -12.79 -3.06
C GLY A 163 -10.20 -13.13 -3.95
N ASP A 164 -9.18 -13.84 -3.46
CA ASP A 164 -8.15 -14.43 -4.31
C ASP A 164 -8.69 -15.66 -5.07
N PHE A 165 -7.88 -16.18 -5.97
CA PHE A 165 -8.25 -17.34 -6.80
C PHE A 165 -8.67 -18.56 -5.97
N TYR A 166 -8.02 -18.81 -4.85
CA TYR A 166 -8.30 -19.95 -3.99
C TYR A 166 -9.52 -19.72 -3.08
N CYS A 167 -9.73 -18.48 -2.63
CA CYS A 167 -10.91 -18.08 -1.86
C CYS A 167 -12.17 -18.09 -2.72
N GLY A 168 -12.11 -17.55 -3.94
CA GLY A 168 -13.22 -17.51 -4.89
C GLY A 168 -14.40 -16.61 -4.52
N VAL A 169 -14.37 -15.90 -3.39
CA VAL A 169 -15.44 -14.99 -2.98
C VAL A 169 -15.43 -13.73 -3.86
N LEU A 170 -16.54 -13.42 -4.49
CA LEU A 170 -16.73 -12.18 -5.25
C LEU A 170 -16.99 -11.01 -4.29
N LYS A 171 -15.97 -10.22 -3.96
CA LYS A 171 -16.08 -9.09 -3.02
C LYS A 171 -17.15 -8.08 -3.41
N ASP A 172 -17.34 -7.86 -4.71
CA ASP A 172 -18.30 -6.89 -5.22
C ASP A 172 -19.74 -7.22 -4.86
N SER A 173 -20.10 -8.50 -4.78
CA SER A 173 -21.45 -8.97 -4.37
C SER A 173 -21.79 -8.60 -2.92
N TYR A 174 -20.80 -8.31 -2.10
CA TYR A 174 -20.95 -7.99 -0.68
C TYR A 174 -20.56 -6.52 -0.38
N SER A 175 -20.12 -5.78 -1.38
CA SER A 175 -19.72 -4.37 -1.24
C SER A 175 -20.95 -3.45 -1.25
N LEU A 176 -20.80 -2.31 -0.59
CA LEU A 176 -21.80 -1.27 -0.54
C LEU A 176 -21.21 0.03 -1.08
N THR A 177 -21.85 0.62 -2.09
CA THR A 177 -21.45 1.94 -2.61
C THR A 177 -22.40 3.00 -2.03
N LEU A 178 -21.83 4.02 -1.40
CA LEU A 178 -22.53 5.12 -0.76
C LEU A 178 -22.20 6.43 -1.48
N LYS A 179 -23.17 7.32 -1.58
CA LYS A 179 -22.90 8.71 -2.00
C LYS A 179 -22.27 9.47 -0.86
N LEU A 180 -21.15 10.11 -1.10
CA LEU A 180 -20.40 10.82 -0.07
C LEU A 180 -21.22 11.99 0.53
N SER A 181 -22.08 12.62 -0.27
CA SER A 181 -22.98 13.70 0.16
C SER A 181 -24.01 13.27 1.21
N GLU A 182 -24.34 11.98 1.28
CA GLU A 182 -25.30 11.41 2.24
C GLU A 182 -24.59 10.86 3.50
N CYS A 183 -23.24 10.85 3.49
CA CYS A 183 -22.43 10.36 4.60
C CYS A 183 -22.12 11.48 5.61
N GLN A 184 -22.22 11.17 6.89
CA GLN A 184 -21.72 12.04 7.96
C GLN A 184 -20.31 11.60 8.35
N ILE A 185 -19.37 12.54 8.32
CA ILE A 185 -17.97 12.31 8.64
C ILE A 185 -17.65 13.03 9.95
N ALA A 186 -17.09 12.32 10.92
CA ALA A 186 -16.77 12.82 12.24
C ALA A 186 -15.39 12.35 12.73
N GLY A 187 -14.92 12.90 13.87
CA GLY A 187 -13.72 12.45 14.56
C GLY A 187 -12.46 12.56 13.71
N ASN A 188 -12.22 13.71 13.09
CA ASN A 188 -11.07 13.93 12.20
C ASN A 188 -10.98 12.91 11.05
N ASN A 189 -12.13 12.62 10.40
CA ASN A 189 -12.28 11.66 9.30
C ASN A 189 -12.02 10.18 9.70
N LEU A 190 -12.14 9.86 10.99
CA LEU A 190 -12.06 8.48 11.48
C LEU A 190 -13.40 7.75 11.45
N TRP A 191 -14.51 8.48 11.46
CA TRP A 191 -15.85 7.91 11.51
C TRP A 191 -16.65 8.29 10.30
N LEU A 192 -17.30 7.30 9.69
CA LEU A 192 -18.26 7.50 8.63
C LEU A 192 -19.60 6.88 9.06
N THR A 193 -20.67 7.66 8.97
CA THR A 193 -22.03 7.25 9.32
C THR A 193 -22.92 7.32 8.11
N HIS A 194 -23.69 6.26 7.86
CA HIS A 194 -24.70 6.22 6.80
C HIS A 194 -25.82 5.23 7.17
N PRO A 195 -27.11 5.55 6.95
CA PRO A 195 -28.23 4.68 7.33
C PRO A 195 -28.18 3.27 6.73
N LEU A 196 -27.71 3.11 5.49
CA LEU A 196 -27.63 1.80 4.83
C LEU A 196 -26.67 0.82 5.51
N LEU A 197 -25.71 1.31 6.30
CA LEU A 197 -24.81 0.44 7.06
C LEU A 197 -25.57 -0.37 8.12
N ALA A 198 -26.63 0.21 8.70
CA ALA A 198 -27.46 -0.45 9.70
C ALA A 198 -28.25 -1.66 9.18
N ASN A 199 -28.33 -1.83 7.86
CA ASN A 199 -28.99 -3.00 7.25
C ASN A 199 -28.18 -4.31 7.42
N LYS A 200 -26.96 -4.21 7.93
CA LYS A 200 -26.10 -5.35 8.21
C LYS A 200 -25.81 -5.47 9.71
N PRO A 201 -25.60 -6.69 10.22
CA PRO A 201 -25.32 -6.88 11.62
C PRO A 201 -24.00 -6.18 12.03
N ASN A 202 -23.87 -5.86 13.31
CA ASN A 202 -22.65 -5.29 13.85
C ASN A 202 -21.44 -6.17 13.52
N GLY A 203 -20.32 -5.55 13.22
CA GLY A 203 -19.10 -6.24 12.82
C GLY A 203 -19.05 -6.72 11.37
N TYR A 204 -20.14 -6.59 10.60
CA TYR A 204 -20.18 -7.11 9.22
C TYR A 204 -19.06 -6.57 8.33
N TYR A 205 -18.69 -5.29 8.47
CA TYR A 205 -17.65 -4.63 7.70
C TYR A 205 -16.28 -4.61 8.40
N ASN A 206 -16.15 -5.20 9.60
CA ASN A 206 -14.87 -5.28 10.29
C ASN A 206 -13.80 -5.99 9.45
N GLY A 207 -12.58 -5.45 9.45
CA GLY A 207 -11.50 -5.97 8.61
C GLY A 207 -11.66 -5.68 7.12
N GLY A 208 -12.67 -4.90 6.74
CA GLY A 208 -12.93 -4.46 5.39
C GLY A 208 -12.16 -3.18 5.03
N VAL A 209 -12.47 -2.65 3.85
CA VAL A 209 -11.80 -1.48 3.29
C VAL A 209 -12.82 -0.46 2.82
N CYS A 210 -12.63 0.79 3.19
CA CYS A 210 -13.35 1.95 2.69
C CYS A 210 -12.54 2.58 1.55
N LYS A 211 -13.06 2.60 0.33
CA LYS A 211 -12.41 3.15 -0.86
C LYS A 211 -13.06 4.45 -1.30
N ALA A 212 -12.27 5.48 -1.53
CA ALA A 212 -12.70 6.78 -2.03
C ALA A 212 -11.76 7.22 -3.17
N GLY A 213 -12.22 7.10 -4.41
CA GLY A 213 -11.36 7.27 -5.59
C GLY A 213 -10.23 6.25 -5.62
N ALA A 214 -8.99 6.73 -5.69
CA ALA A 214 -7.78 5.90 -5.66
C ALA A 214 -7.29 5.57 -4.25
N ASN A 215 -7.89 6.19 -3.21
CA ASN A 215 -7.44 6.03 -1.84
C ASN A 215 -8.30 4.99 -1.11
N SER A 216 -7.70 4.34 -0.11
CA SER A 216 -8.37 3.31 0.70
C SER A 216 -8.00 3.43 2.16
N ALA A 217 -8.93 3.08 3.05
CA ALA A 217 -8.72 3.04 4.50
C ALA A 217 -9.29 1.76 5.08
N PHE A 218 -8.60 1.18 6.05
CA PHE A 218 -9.02 -0.04 6.73
C PHE A 218 -10.14 0.22 7.72
N ILE A 219 -11.15 -0.66 7.76
CA ILE A 219 -12.28 -0.58 8.69
C ILE A 219 -11.99 -1.41 9.92
N VAL A 220 -11.84 -0.73 11.07
CA VAL A 220 -11.57 -1.38 12.36
C VAL A 220 -12.86 -1.91 12.98
N ASN A 221 -13.91 -1.09 12.97
CA ASN A 221 -15.16 -1.43 13.62
C ASN A 221 -16.38 -0.97 12.82
N HIS A 222 -17.46 -1.76 12.91
CA HIS A 222 -18.77 -1.46 12.35
C HIS A 222 -19.83 -1.68 13.44
N THR A 223 -20.59 -0.64 13.77
CA THR A 223 -21.67 -0.70 14.75
C THR A 223 -22.87 0.10 14.26
N GLY A 224 -23.99 -0.57 14.02
CA GLY A 224 -25.20 0.03 13.48
C GLY A 224 -24.93 0.78 12.18
N SER A 225 -25.21 2.08 12.17
CA SER A 225 -24.99 2.94 11.00
C SER A 225 -23.58 3.53 10.90
N LYS A 226 -22.62 3.13 11.75
CA LYS A 226 -21.29 3.74 11.86
C LYS A 226 -20.18 2.75 11.55
N ILE A 227 -19.18 3.21 10.81
CA ILE A 227 -17.89 2.52 10.66
C ILE A 227 -16.77 3.39 11.21
N GLN A 228 -15.77 2.74 11.82
CA GLN A 228 -14.55 3.34 12.31
C GLN A 228 -13.40 2.93 11.40
N LEU A 229 -12.67 3.92 10.91
CA LEU A 229 -11.46 3.72 10.11
C LEU A 229 -10.23 3.68 11.00
N LEU A 230 -9.20 2.97 10.57
CA LEU A 230 -7.95 2.82 11.32
C LEU A 230 -7.19 4.14 11.42
N ASN A 231 -7.16 4.90 10.33
CA ASN A 231 -6.46 6.17 10.23
C ASN A 231 -7.39 7.26 9.69
N PRO A 232 -7.12 8.55 9.98
CA PRO A 232 -7.83 9.66 9.38
C PRO A 232 -7.85 9.56 7.85
N PHE A 233 -9.02 9.50 7.25
CA PHE A 233 -9.18 9.30 5.82
C PHE A 233 -9.54 10.62 5.13
N TYR A 234 -8.53 11.41 4.81
CA TYR A 234 -8.69 12.76 4.24
C TYR A 234 -9.32 12.75 2.84
N ALA A 235 -9.22 11.65 2.10
CA ALA A 235 -9.89 11.51 0.81
C ALA A 235 -11.42 11.72 0.89
N LEU A 236 -12.04 11.49 2.05
CA LEU A 236 -13.47 11.75 2.27
C LEU A 236 -13.86 13.25 2.19
N ARG A 237 -12.89 14.16 2.25
CA ARG A 237 -13.12 15.61 2.11
C ARG A 237 -12.79 16.15 0.73
N ASN A 238 -12.35 15.29 -0.18
CA ASN A 238 -12.04 15.72 -1.53
C ASN A 238 -13.33 15.96 -2.33
N ALA A 239 -13.52 17.17 -2.83
CA ALA A 239 -14.70 17.55 -3.60
C ALA A 239 -14.87 16.77 -4.91
N ASP A 240 -13.79 16.21 -5.46
CA ASP A 240 -13.83 15.41 -6.69
C ASP A 240 -14.39 14.00 -6.46
N ILE A 241 -14.57 13.59 -5.20
CA ILE A 241 -15.06 12.26 -4.86
C ILE A 241 -16.54 12.33 -4.54
N SER A 242 -17.36 11.72 -5.40
CA SER A 242 -18.82 11.69 -5.25
C SER A 242 -19.32 10.46 -4.49
N SER A 243 -18.56 9.38 -4.47
CA SER A 243 -18.98 8.11 -3.88
C SER A 243 -17.85 7.40 -3.14
N VAL A 244 -18.26 6.59 -2.16
CA VAL A 244 -17.39 5.75 -1.33
C VAL A 244 -17.87 4.30 -1.45
N LYS A 245 -16.94 3.37 -1.69
CA LYS A 245 -17.20 1.94 -1.72
C LYS A 245 -16.72 1.31 -0.42
N ILE A 246 -17.64 0.65 0.28
CA ILE A 246 -17.35 -0.13 1.49
C ILE A 246 -17.21 -1.58 1.09
N GLU A 247 -16.01 -2.12 1.17
CA GLU A 247 -15.73 -3.53 0.92
C GLU A 247 -15.71 -4.29 2.24
N ILE A 248 -16.18 -5.52 2.20
CA ILE A 248 -16.21 -6.39 3.38
C ILE A 248 -14.82 -6.88 3.78
N GLY A 249 -14.71 -7.23 5.07
CA GLY A 249 -13.57 -7.96 5.60
C GLY A 249 -13.85 -9.42 5.89
N CYS A 250 -12.78 -10.16 6.17
CA CYS A 250 -12.80 -11.55 6.61
C CYS A 250 -11.82 -11.71 7.78
N ASP A 251 -12.29 -12.28 8.88
CA ASP A 251 -11.49 -12.58 10.08
C ASP A 251 -10.69 -13.88 9.98
N LYS A 252 -10.74 -14.52 8.81
CA LYS A 252 -10.07 -15.79 8.54
C LYS A 252 -10.59 -16.99 9.33
N SER A 253 -11.72 -16.86 10.03
CA SER A 253 -12.36 -17.96 10.74
C SER A 253 -13.19 -18.84 9.81
N ILE A 254 -13.31 -20.14 10.15
CA ILE A 254 -14.18 -21.08 9.43
C ILE A 254 -15.66 -20.67 9.56
N GLU A 255 -16.03 -20.10 10.71
CA GLU A 255 -17.40 -19.64 10.98
C GLU A 255 -17.81 -18.51 10.06
N THR A 256 -16.96 -17.49 9.93
CA THR A 256 -17.19 -16.38 8.97
C THR A 256 -17.21 -16.90 7.55
N CYS A 257 -16.31 -17.80 7.17
CA CYS A 257 -16.28 -18.38 5.84
C CYS A 257 -17.58 -19.12 5.51
N LYS A 258 -18.12 -19.90 6.47
CA LYS A 258 -19.37 -20.63 6.33
C LYS A 258 -20.60 -19.72 6.36
N ASN A 259 -20.74 -18.89 7.40
CA ASN A 259 -21.98 -18.18 7.69
C ASN A 259 -22.14 -16.90 6.87
N LYS A 260 -21.04 -16.19 6.59
CA LYS A 260 -21.05 -14.92 5.85
C LYS A 260 -20.92 -15.12 4.35
N PHE A 261 -20.08 -16.06 3.92
CA PHE A 261 -19.71 -16.26 2.53
C PHE A 261 -20.26 -17.55 1.92
N SER A 262 -20.80 -18.47 2.73
CA SER A 262 -21.20 -19.83 2.30
C SER A 262 -20.10 -20.57 1.52
N ASN A 263 -18.83 -20.36 1.92
CA ASN A 263 -17.64 -20.73 1.16
C ASN A 263 -16.70 -21.68 1.91
N SER A 264 -17.23 -22.51 2.79
CA SER A 264 -16.44 -23.42 3.62
C SER A 264 -15.61 -24.43 2.84
N LEU A 265 -16.00 -24.77 1.60
CA LEU A 265 -15.26 -25.69 0.74
C LEU A 265 -13.91 -25.12 0.28
N ASN A 266 -13.81 -23.79 0.16
CA ASN A 266 -12.58 -23.11 -0.23
C ASN A 266 -11.82 -22.55 0.98
N TYR A 267 -12.12 -23.07 2.18
CA TYR A 267 -11.43 -22.66 3.39
C TYR A 267 -9.99 -23.17 3.41
N GLY A 268 -9.02 -22.26 3.45
CA GLY A 268 -7.58 -22.60 3.39
C GLY A 268 -6.90 -22.77 4.76
N GLY A 269 -7.65 -23.00 5.81
CA GLY A 269 -7.14 -23.26 7.15
C GLY A 269 -7.45 -24.67 7.66
N PHE A 270 -6.91 -25.01 8.82
CA PHE A 270 -7.09 -26.29 9.49
C PHE A 270 -7.82 -26.09 10.83
N PRO A 271 -9.16 -25.98 10.84
CA PRO A 271 -9.92 -25.53 12.02
C PRO A 271 -9.79 -26.48 13.23
N PHE A 272 -9.33 -27.70 13.03
CA PHE A 272 -9.16 -28.70 14.08
C PHE A 272 -7.72 -28.81 14.61
N VAL A 273 -6.80 -27.96 14.16
CA VAL A 273 -5.46 -27.92 14.73
C VAL A 273 -5.54 -27.35 16.15
N PRO A 274 -4.99 -28.03 17.16
CA PRO A 274 -4.96 -27.53 18.51
C PRO A 274 -4.21 -26.19 18.60
N ASN A 275 -4.79 -25.22 19.30
CA ASN A 275 -4.15 -23.92 19.52
C ASN A 275 -2.92 -23.98 20.44
N ILE A 276 -2.77 -25.09 21.17
CA ILE A 276 -1.65 -25.34 22.08
C ILE A 276 -0.91 -26.55 21.56
N ASN A 277 0.41 -26.44 21.41
CA ASN A 277 1.23 -27.57 21.04
C ASN A 277 1.12 -28.66 22.16
N PRO A 278 0.55 -29.83 21.87
CA PRO A 278 0.36 -30.86 22.87
C PRO A 278 1.69 -31.37 23.46
N MET A 279 2.79 -31.25 22.72
CA MET A 279 4.12 -31.65 23.18
C MET A 279 4.70 -30.72 24.26
N LEU A 280 4.17 -29.49 24.40
CA LEU A 280 4.60 -28.53 25.43
C LEU A 280 3.88 -28.72 26.77
N LYS A 281 2.77 -29.52 26.80
CA LYS A 281 2.00 -29.74 28.05
C LYS A 281 2.50 -30.88 28.90
N GLY A 282 3.43 -31.71 28.39
CA GLY A 282 3.85 -32.94 29.08
C GLY A 282 2.64 -33.90 29.33
N PHE A 283 2.85 -35.13 29.16
CA PHE A 283 1.87 -36.14 29.59
C PHE A 283 1.86 -36.26 31.10
#